data_c361a91ee84957674ce9451ef962e59c
#
_entry.id   c361a91ee84957674ce9451ef962e59c
#
_cell.length_a   1.000
_cell.length_b   1.000
_cell.length_c   1.000
_cell.angle_alpha   90.00
_cell.angle_beta   90.00
_cell.angle_gamma   90.00
#
_symmetry.space_group_name_H-M   'P 1'
#
loop_
_entity.id
_entity.type
_entity.pdbx_description
1 polymer ?
#
loop_
_entity_poly.entity_id
_entity_poly.type
_entity_poly.pdbx_seq_one_letter_code
_entity_poly.pdbx_strand_id
1 'polypeptide(L)'
;MKNFLKGIGIGICIGFPLLAVLLIASHITGWPSFLHKNASTQEEFSQDSKVEESDFTGNTGIENNSYQGSDSNSEDTRNHEAGMAEDSTQVSEDADISTDEASETGDVLLAFAGDVMFPEAYLDAYNRSGIQALADNNMLSHMQDADLFIFNEEFPFSLQGEAMEDKQFTFRADPKYVKIFQDLGADIVTVANNHSLDFGRNAFCDTLATLDQAGITRIGGGYNDAEASAPATRTINGQTFAIFGATRVSPSWDWYATDNQAGIFQTYDPARLNAAIKEAHQTYDHVIVFVHWGIERNETPEDYQRSLAKGYI
;
A
#
# COMPACT_ATOMS: atom_id res chain seq x y z
N MET A 1 30.88 -6.60 -9.48
CA MET A 1 30.97 -5.39 -8.63
C MET A 1 29.54 -4.89 -8.46
N LYS A 2 28.98 -5.07 -7.26
CA LYS A 2 27.57 -4.73 -6.97
C LYS A 2 27.43 -3.20 -6.95
N ASN A 3 26.68 -2.66 -7.89
CA ASN A 3 26.29 -1.26 -7.88
C ASN A 3 25.17 -1.07 -6.85
N PHE A 4 25.52 -0.45 -5.74
CA PHE A 4 24.61 -0.07 -4.67
C PHE A 4 23.79 1.16 -5.13
N LEU A 5 22.55 0.99 -5.45
CA LEU A 5 21.60 2.08 -5.57
C LEU A 5 21.28 2.61 -4.16
N LYS A 6 21.88 3.75 -3.79
CA LYS A 6 21.49 4.51 -2.60
C LYS A 6 20.44 5.54 -3.02
N GLY A 7 19.20 5.17 -2.97
CA GLY A 7 18.08 6.09 -3.08
C GLY A 7 17.31 6.10 -1.75
N ILE A 8 17.57 7.08 -0.87
CA ILE A 8 16.73 7.31 0.31
C ILE A 8 15.66 8.30 -0.12
N GLY A 9 14.46 7.79 -0.43
CA GLY A 9 13.27 8.61 -0.62
C GLY A 9 12.45 8.62 0.68
N ILE A 10 12.53 9.67 1.48
CA ILE A 10 11.60 9.90 2.58
C ILE A 10 10.41 10.66 2.00
N GLY A 11 9.32 9.96 1.73
CA GLY A 11 8.05 10.57 1.35
C GLY A 11 7.41 11.20 2.60
N ILE A 12 7.41 12.53 2.69
CA ILE A 12 6.66 13.27 3.69
C ILE A 12 5.32 13.63 3.06
N CYS A 13 4.25 12.95 3.47
CA CYS A 13 2.90 13.34 3.09
C CYS A 13 2.50 14.59 3.87
N ILE A 14 2.40 15.72 3.18
CA ILE A 14 1.82 16.95 3.71
C ILE A 14 0.41 17.04 3.11
N GLY A 15 -0.61 16.94 3.98
CA GLY A 15 -2.00 17.07 3.57
C GLY A 15 -2.32 18.47 3.06
N PHE A 16 -2.38 18.63 1.75
CA PHE A 16 -3.03 19.75 1.08
C PHE A 16 -3.95 19.20 -0.01
N PRO A 17 -5.09 19.83 -0.30
CA PRO A 17 -5.94 19.45 -1.41
C PRO A 17 -5.33 19.95 -2.74
N LEU A 18 -4.14 19.47 -3.07
CA LEU A 18 -3.47 19.65 -4.34
C LEU A 18 -2.69 18.39 -4.61
N LEU A 19 -2.98 17.77 -5.72
CA LEU A 19 -2.23 16.63 -6.24
C LEU A 19 -0.74 16.99 -6.27
N ALA A 20 0.02 16.60 -5.24
CA ALA A 20 1.46 16.78 -5.21
C ALA A 20 2.11 15.49 -5.71
N VAL A 21 2.50 15.48 -6.96
CA VAL A 21 3.28 14.39 -7.56
C VAL A 21 4.74 14.59 -7.20
N LEU A 22 5.33 13.68 -6.43
CA LEU A 22 6.76 13.65 -6.17
C LEU A 22 7.40 12.61 -7.10
N LEU A 23 7.99 13.08 -8.20
CA LEU A 23 8.78 12.25 -9.10
C LEU A 23 10.20 12.11 -8.55
N ILE A 24 10.61 10.91 -8.17
CA ILE A 24 12.00 10.60 -7.86
C ILE A 24 12.59 9.84 -9.05
N ALA A 25 13.24 10.58 -9.95
CA ALA A 25 14.06 9.98 -10.99
C ALA A 25 15.48 9.75 -10.43
N SER A 26 15.93 8.52 -10.36
CA SER A 26 17.31 8.19 -10.01
C SER A 26 18.20 8.26 -11.25
N HIS A 27 18.39 9.40 -11.81
CA HIS A 27 19.52 9.84 -12.66
C HIS A 27 19.21 11.20 -13.25
N ILE A 28 19.60 12.28 -12.61
CA ILE A 28 19.78 13.56 -13.29
C ILE A 28 20.94 14.33 -12.65
N THR A 29 22.05 14.41 -13.35
CA THR A 29 22.99 15.52 -13.22
C THR A 29 22.45 16.68 -14.06
N GLY A 30 21.89 17.72 -13.41
CA GLY A 30 21.52 18.98 -14.05
C GLY A 30 20.04 19.33 -13.92
N TRP A 31 19.64 19.87 -12.76
CA TRP A 31 18.33 20.48 -12.55
C TRP A 31 18.43 22.00 -12.78
N PRO A 32 17.58 22.63 -13.61
CA PRO A 32 17.46 24.08 -13.63
C PRO A 32 16.57 24.55 -12.48
N SER A 33 17.07 25.52 -11.72
CA SER A 33 16.40 26.21 -10.62
C SER A 33 15.20 27.04 -11.10
N PHE A 34 13.98 26.50 -11.03
CA PHE A 34 12.73 27.22 -11.34
C PHE A 34 11.64 27.04 -10.26
N LEU A 35 11.97 27.25 -9.00
CA LEU A 35 10.94 27.40 -7.96
C LEU A 35 11.40 28.45 -6.92
N HIS A 36 11.34 29.72 -7.33
CA HIS A 36 11.23 30.83 -6.40
C HIS A 36 10.40 31.93 -7.04
N LYS A 37 9.12 32.01 -6.68
CA LYS A 37 8.31 33.22 -6.46
C LYS A 37 6.82 32.86 -6.47
N ASN A 38 6.23 32.86 -5.30
CA ASN A 38 5.05 33.63 -4.89
C ASN A 38 4.43 32.97 -3.65
N ALA A 39 4.94 33.39 -2.50
CA ALA A 39 4.24 33.27 -1.24
C ALA A 39 3.80 34.68 -0.84
N SER A 40 2.54 34.98 -0.92
CA SER A 40 1.88 36.02 -0.11
C SER A 40 0.38 35.98 -0.30
N THR A 41 -0.31 35.34 0.62
CA THR A 41 -1.52 35.83 1.28
C THR A 41 -1.87 34.85 2.40
N GLN A 42 -1.49 35.25 3.61
CA GLN A 42 -2.03 34.66 4.84
C GLN A 42 -3.38 35.32 5.12
N GLU A 43 -4.39 34.53 5.39
CA GLU A 43 -5.50 34.92 6.26
C GLU A 43 -5.65 33.87 7.37
N GLU A 44 -5.63 34.39 8.59
CA GLU A 44 -5.68 33.72 9.86
C GLU A 44 -6.99 32.96 10.07
N PHE A 45 -6.91 31.69 10.46
CA PHE A 45 -7.88 31.08 11.34
C PHE A 45 -7.14 30.33 12.44
N SER A 46 -7.11 30.95 13.61
CA SER A 46 -6.68 30.31 14.86
C SER A 46 -7.93 29.80 15.58
N GLN A 47 -7.92 28.54 16.03
CA GLN A 47 -8.15 28.18 17.42
C GLN A 47 -8.40 26.68 17.63
N ASP A 48 -7.53 26.15 18.48
CA ASP A 48 -7.74 25.18 19.57
C ASP A 48 -8.45 23.84 19.31
N SER A 49 -7.66 22.78 19.31
CA SER A 49 -7.98 21.60 20.10
C SER A 49 -6.71 20.85 20.52
N LYS A 50 -6.29 21.09 21.76
CA LYS A 50 -5.40 20.21 22.51
C LYS A 50 -6.17 18.93 22.81
N VAL A 51 -5.74 17.82 22.28
CA VAL A 51 -6.13 16.49 22.77
C VAL A 51 -5.13 16.10 23.84
N GLU A 52 -5.60 15.99 25.08
CA GLU A 52 -4.83 15.48 26.21
C GLU A 52 -4.55 13.99 26.04
N GLU A 53 -3.28 13.61 26.15
CA GLU A 53 -2.87 12.22 26.37
C GLU A 53 -3.40 11.76 27.73
N SER A 54 -4.35 10.82 27.73
CA SER A 54 -4.74 10.11 28.94
C SER A 54 -3.94 8.81 29.04
N ASP A 55 -3.07 8.75 30.02
CA ASP A 55 -2.43 7.54 30.52
C ASP A 55 -3.46 6.45 30.84
N PHE A 56 -3.41 5.32 30.13
CA PHE A 56 -4.18 4.15 30.45
C PHE A 56 -3.26 3.02 30.95
N THR A 57 -3.06 3.00 32.26
CA THR A 57 -2.56 1.81 32.98
C THR A 57 -3.74 0.97 33.40
N GLY A 58 -4.01 -0.11 32.70
CA GLY A 58 -5.09 -1.06 32.97
C GLY A 58 -4.58 -2.47 33.20
N ASN A 59 -4.68 -2.87 34.38
CA ASN A 59 -4.43 -4.09 35.12
C ASN A 59 -4.83 -5.40 34.40
N THR A 60 -3.89 -6.35 34.36
CA THR A 60 -4.05 -7.74 33.90
C THR A 60 -4.78 -8.59 34.94
N GLY A 61 -5.91 -9.15 34.55
CA GLY A 61 -6.56 -10.25 35.25
C GLY A 61 -6.66 -11.46 34.35
N ILE A 62 -5.84 -12.48 34.65
CA ILE A 62 -5.86 -13.79 33.98
C ILE A 62 -6.90 -14.63 34.71
N GLU A 63 -7.93 -15.11 34.03
CA GLU A 63 -8.70 -16.27 34.46
C GLU A 63 -8.58 -17.41 33.45
N ASN A 64 -7.93 -18.48 33.90
CA ASN A 64 -7.86 -19.77 33.24
C ASN A 64 -9.23 -20.45 33.33
N ASN A 65 -9.73 -20.96 32.23
CA ASN A 65 -10.72 -22.02 32.24
C ASN A 65 -10.34 -23.14 31.27
N SER A 66 -9.94 -24.23 31.87
CA SER A 66 -9.63 -25.53 31.27
C SER A 66 -10.92 -26.27 30.90
N TYR A 67 -11.00 -26.78 29.65
CA TYR A 67 -11.89 -27.91 29.36
C TYR A 67 -11.10 -29.05 28.71
N GLN A 68 -11.19 -30.20 29.38
CA GLN A 68 -10.64 -31.51 28.97
C GLN A 68 -11.56 -32.19 27.96
N GLY A 69 -10.96 -32.79 26.97
CA GLY A 69 -10.98 -34.16 26.49
C GLY A 69 -12.26 -34.80 25.99
N SER A 70 -12.15 -35.41 24.83
CA SER A 70 -12.43 -36.83 24.67
C SER A 70 -11.99 -37.34 23.31
N ASP A 71 -11.26 -38.44 23.34
CA ASP A 71 -10.80 -39.30 22.26
C ASP A 71 -11.94 -39.95 21.49
N SER A 72 -11.76 -40.23 20.19
CA SER A 72 -12.15 -41.52 19.63
C SER A 72 -11.41 -41.82 18.33
N ASN A 73 -10.69 -42.95 18.37
CA ASN A 73 -10.07 -43.72 17.29
C ASN A 73 -11.06 -44.14 16.19
N SER A 74 -10.59 -44.25 14.97
CA SER A 74 -10.76 -45.48 14.18
C SER A 74 -9.77 -45.55 13.02
N GLU A 75 -8.97 -46.61 13.03
CA GLU A 75 -8.14 -47.16 11.96
C GLU A 75 -9.01 -47.65 10.80
N ASP A 76 -8.55 -47.51 9.58
CA ASP A 76 -8.63 -48.65 8.62
C ASP A 76 -7.54 -48.56 7.53
N THR A 77 -6.78 -49.65 7.49
CA THR A 77 -5.72 -50.02 6.55
C THR A 77 -6.31 -50.63 5.30
N ARG A 78 -5.75 -50.37 4.12
CA ARG A 78 -5.59 -51.39 3.07
C ARG A 78 -4.53 -51.04 2.04
N ASN A 79 -3.53 -51.92 2.01
CA ASN A 79 -2.50 -52.11 0.99
C ASN A 79 -3.09 -52.46 -0.39
N HIS A 80 -2.41 -52.04 -1.46
CA HIS A 80 -2.20 -52.91 -2.61
C HIS A 80 -0.84 -52.61 -3.27
N GLU A 81 -0.09 -53.70 -3.43
CA GLU A 81 1.23 -53.82 -4.10
C GLU A 81 1.11 -53.94 -5.61
N ALA A 82 2.24 -53.60 -6.24
CA ALA A 82 2.95 -54.30 -7.32
C ALA A 82 2.71 -53.91 -8.78
N GLY A 83 3.85 -53.68 -9.42
CA GLY A 83 3.98 -53.72 -10.89
C GLY A 83 5.30 -53.12 -11.39
N MET A 84 6.39 -53.89 -11.32
CA MET A 84 7.68 -53.59 -11.99
C MET A 84 7.56 -53.67 -13.52
N ALA A 85 8.20 -52.80 -14.25
CA ALA A 85 8.82 -53.08 -15.55
C ALA A 85 10.01 -52.17 -15.76
N GLU A 86 11.18 -52.79 -15.80
CA GLU A 86 12.44 -52.22 -16.30
C GLU A 86 12.38 -52.09 -17.84
N ASP A 87 12.80 -50.97 -18.39
CA ASP A 87 13.43 -50.96 -19.71
C ASP A 87 14.57 -49.92 -19.75
N SER A 88 15.71 -50.46 -20.15
CA SER A 88 17.00 -49.80 -20.27
C SER A 88 17.14 -49.22 -21.66
N THR A 89 17.44 -47.93 -21.83
CA THR A 89 18.12 -47.44 -23.04
C THR A 89 19.00 -46.24 -22.74
N GLN A 90 20.22 -46.50 -22.94
CA GLN A 90 21.44 -45.74 -23.26
C GLN A 90 21.46 -44.19 -23.21
N VAL A 91 22.48 -43.77 -22.53
CA VAL A 91 23.10 -42.45 -22.42
C VAL A 91 23.59 -41.95 -23.78
N SER A 92 23.25 -40.72 -24.11
CA SER A 92 24.08 -39.85 -24.96
C SER A 92 24.38 -38.57 -24.17
N GLU A 93 25.61 -38.46 -23.75
CA GLU A 93 26.18 -37.22 -23.23
C GLU A 93 26.31 -36.22 -24.41
N ASP A 94 25.46 -35.21 -24.42
CA ASP A 94 25.77 -33.93 -25.02
C ASP A 94 25.60 -32.88 -23.92
N ALA A 95 26.72 -32.49 -23.35
CA ALA A 95 26.79 -31.36 -22.44
C ALA A 95 26.59 -30.08 -23.24
N ASP A 96 25.35 -29.64 -23.31
CA ASP A 96 25.04 -28.28 -23.73
C ASP A 96 25.34 -27.36 -22.52
N ILE A 97 26.49 -26.70 -22.60
CA ILE A 97 26.85 -25.62 -21.67
C ILE A 97 25.95 -24.48 -22.04
N SER A 98 24.77 -24.43 -21.39
CA SER A 98 23.99 -23.21 -21.35
C SER A 98 24.81 -22.18 -20.57
N THR A 99 25.46 -21.29 -21.31
CA THR A 99 25.95 -20.03 -20.76
C THR A 99 24.72 -19.34 -20.18
N ASP A 100 24.64 -19.24 -18.85
CA ASP A 100 23.78 -18.28 -18.16
C ASP A 100 24.13 -16.89 -18.71
N GLU A 101 23.44 -16.47 -19.76
CA GLU A 101 23.37 -15.06 -20.10
C GLU A 101 22.67 -14.39 -18.93
N ALA A 102 23.45 -13.75 -18.05
CA ALA A 102 22.91 -12.86 -17.05
C ALA A 102 22.07 -11.83 -17.80
N SER A 103 20.74 -11.94 -17.68
CA SER A 103 19.80 -10.97 -18.20
C SER A 103 20.25 -9.59 -17.72
N GLU A 104 20.67 -8.71 -18.64
CA GLU A 104 20.96 -7.32 -18.30
C GLU A 104 19.65 -6.73 -17.75
N THR A 105 19.66 -6.39 -16.45
CA THR A 105 18.53 -5.74 -15.83
C THR A 105 18.45 -4.30 -16.34
N GLY A 106 17.32 -3.94 -16.94
CA GLY A 106 17.07 -2.58 -17.43
C GLY A 106 16.71 -1.60 -16.29
N ASP A 107 16.75 -0.30 -16.59
CA ASP A 107 16.25 0.73 -15.68
C ASP A 107 14.74 0.55 -15.45
N VAL A 108 14.27 0.86 -14.23
CA VAL A 108 12.86 0.84 -13.84
C VAL A 108 12.47 2.21 -13.32
N LEU A 109 11.41 2.78 -13.88
CA LEU A 109 10.86 4.08 -13.50
C LEU A 109 9.66 3.87 -12.57
N LEU A 110 9.79 4.30 -11.31
CA LEU A 110 8.73 4.27 -10.31
C LEU A 110 8.23 5.70 -10.06
N ALA A 111 6.91 5.91 -10.19
CA ALA A 111 6.24 7.15 -9.83
C ALA A 111 5.43 6.97 -8.54
N PHE A 112 5.51 7.96 -7.65
CA PHE A 112 4.78 7.97 -6.40
C PHE A 112 4.02 9.28 -6.24
N ALA A 113 2.75 9.19 -5.79
CA ALA A 113 2.01 10.34 -5.29
C ALA A 113 1.61 10.11 -3.83
N GLY A 114 1.20 11.18 -3.16
CA GLY A 114 0.68 11.13 -1.78
C GLY A 114 -0.80 10.74 -1.73
N ASP A 115 -1.55 11.50 -0.90
CA ASP A 115 -2.96 11.25 -0.65
C ASP A 115 -3.81 11.78 -1.80
N VAL A 116 -4.62 10.90 -2.39
CA VAL A 116 -5.56 11.21 -3.46
C VAL A 116 -6.97 11.15 -2.92
N MET A 117 -7.68 12.27 -3.05
CA MET A 117 -9.09 12.44 -2.69
C MET A 117 -9.86 13.09 -3.83
N PHE A 118 -11.18 12.88 -3.86
CA PHE A 118 -12.06 13.48 -4.86
C PHE A 118 -13.12 14.40 -4.24
N PRO A 119 -12.77 15.64 -3.85
CA PRO A 119 -13.77 16.65 -3.56
C PRO A 119 -14.74 16.84 -4.73
N GLU A 120 -16.00 17.18 -4.45
CA GLU A 120 -17.07 17.32 -5.45
C GLU A 120 -16.66 18.21 -6.64
N ALA A 121 -15.94 19.31 -6.37
CA ALA A 121 -15.47 20.23 -7.42
C ALA A 121 -14.54 19.55 -8.44
N TYR A 122 -13.72 18.58 -8.00
CA TYR A 122 -12.84 17.81 -8.89
C TYR A 122 -13.63 16.79 -9.71
N LEU A 123 -14.59 16.10 -9.09
CA LEU A 123 -15.50 15.21 -9.81
C LEU A 123 -16.31 15.94 -10.86
N ASP A 124 -16.81 17.13 -10.53
CA ASP A 124 -17.50 18.01 -11.48
C ASP A 124 -16.59 18.47 -12.63
N ALA A 125 -15.35 18.80 -12.34
CA ALA A 125 -14.38 19.17 -13.37
C ALA A 125 -14.08 18.00 -14.29
N TYR A 126 -13.86 16.81 -13.73
CA TYR A 126 -13.67 15.58 -14.49
C TYR A 126 -14.90 15.25 -15.36
N ASN A 127 -16.11 15.33 -14.82
CA ASN A 127 -17.35 15.10 -15.56
C ASN A 127 -17.53 16.04 -16.75
N ARG A 128 -17.01 17.26 -16.66
CA ARG A 128 -17.10 18.27 -17.75
C ARG A 128 -16.02 18.12 -18.80
N SER A 129 -14.81 17.77 -18.43
CA SER A 129 -13.64 17.91 -19.28
C SER A 129 -12.67 16.73 -19.24
N GLY A 130 -13.02 15.64 -18.55
CA GLY A 130 -12.16 14.46 -18.42
C GLY A 130 -10.93 14.70 -17.57
N ILE A 131 -9.95 13.81 -17.71
CA ILE A 131 -8.76 13.79 -16.88
C ILE A 131 -7.90 15.05 -17.01
N GLN A 132 -7.91 15.73 -18.14
CA GLN A 132 -7.18 16.98 -18.37
C GLN A 132 -7.66 18.15 -17.49
N ALA A 133 -8.83 18.02 -16.85
CA ALA A 133 -9.29 18.97 -15.85
C ALA A 133 -8.62 18.77 -14.48
N LEU A 134 -8.02 17.60 -14.24
CA LEU A 134 -7.37 17.22 -12.97
C LEU A 134 -5.85 17.26 -13.07
N ALA A 135 -5.29 16.90 -14.22
CA ALA A 135 -3.86 16.86 -14.45
C ALA A 135 -3.54 17.31 -15.87
N ASP A 136 -2.49 18.09 -16.03
CA ASP A 136 -2.02 18.48 -17.36
C ASP A 136 -1.32 17.33 -18.10
N ASN A 137 -1.10 17.49 -19.41
CA ASN A 137 -0.52 16.43 -20.22
C ASN A 137 0.90 16.04 -19.79
N ASN A 138 1.69 16.97 -19.25
CA ASN A 138 3.03 16.67 -18.78
C ASN A 138 2.98 15.80 -17.52
N MET A 139 2.10 16.13 -16.58
CA MET A 139 1.88 15.33 -15.39
C MET A 139 1.33 13.93 -15.74
N LEU A 140 0.34 13.86 -16.64
CA LEU A 140 -0.22 12.59 -17.11
C LEU A 140 0.84 11.71 -17.76
N SER A 141 1.71 12.28 -18.62
CA SER A 141 2.75 11.50 -19.27
C SER A 141 3.74 10.94 -18.25
N HIS A 142 4.14 11.69 -17.24
CA HIS A 142 5.04 11.17 -16.20
C HIS A 142 4.42 10.04 -15.37
N MET A 143 3.12 10.07 -15.12
CA MET A 143 2.43 9.00 -14.39
C MET A 143 2.23 7.76 -15.28
N GLN A 144 1.83 7.95 -16.53
CA GLN A 144 1.50 6.88 -17.49
C GLN A 144 2.74 6.23 -18.12
N ASP A 145 3.87 6.95 -18.22
CA ASP A 145 5.13 6.44 -18.75
C ASP A 145 5.97 5.71 -17.67
N ALA A 146 5.56 5.79 -16.39
CA ALA A 146 6.19 5.02 -15.33
C ALA A 146 5.90 3.52 -15.47
N ASP A 147 6.87 2.69 -15.10
CA ASP A 147 6.68 1.23 -15.03
C ASP A 147 5.74 0.83 -13.89
N LEU A 148 5.68 1.65 -12.83
CA LEU A 148 4.69 1.58 -11.75
C LEU A 148 4.34 2.98 -11.26
N PHE A 149 3.05 3.29 -11.21
CA PHE A 149 2.52 4.47 -10.53
C PHE A 149 1.73 4.07 -9.29
N ILE A 150 2.16 4.56 -8.12
CA ILE A 150 1.69 4.16 -6.79
C ILE A 150 1.27 5.39 -5.99
N PHE A 151 0.08 5.34 -5.33
CA PHE A 151 -0.38 6.41 -4.44
C PHE A 151 -1.32 5.91 -3.34
N ASN A 152 -1.67 6.80 -2.40
CA ASN A 152 -2.66 6.53 -1.36
C ASN A 152 -4.06 6.95 -1.83
N GLU A 153 -5.01 5.98 -1.88
CA GLU A 153 -6.44 6.23 -2.05
C GLU A 153 -7.07 6.51 -0.68
N GLU A 154 -7.47 7.77 -0.43
CA GLU A 154 -7.86 8.21 0.90
C GLU A 154 -9.37 8.46 1.03
N PHE A 155 -10.16 7.52 0.54
CA PHE A 155 -11.63 7.50 0.64
C PHE A 155 -12.16 6.13 0.22
N PRO A 156 -13.35 5.68 0.63
CA PRO A 156 -13.98 4.49 0.07
C PRO A 156 -14.74 4.79 -1.24
N PHE A 157 -14.59 3.89 -2.22
CA PHE A 157 -15.47 3.78 -3.38
C PHE A 157 -16.72 2.99 -3.00
N SER A 158 -17.82 3.67 -2.68
CA SER A 158 -19.09 3.01 -2.36
C SER A 158 -20.28 3.95 -2.50
N LEU A 159 -21.46 3.38 -2.66
CA LEU A 159 -22.75 4.06 -2.51
C LEU A 159 -23.46 3.65 -1.22
N GLN A 160 -22.86 2.76 -0.41
CA GLN A 160 -23.42 2.18 0.79
C GLN A 160 -22.81 2.77 2.06
N GLY A 161 -23.43 2.48 3.19
CA GLY A 161 -22.95 2.83 4.52
C GLY A 161 -23.33 4.25 4.94
N GLU A 162 -23.20 4.48 6.24
CA GLU A 162 -23.41 5.77 6.87
C GLU A 162 -22.05 6.36 7.26
N ALA A 163 -21.97 7.69 7.21
CA ALA A 163 -20.75 8.37 7.64
C ALA A 163 -20.45 8.07 9.11
N MET A 164 -19.18 7.86 9.43
CA MET A 164 -18.73 7.62 10.81
C MET A 164 -19.16 8.80 11.69
N GLU A 165 -19.87 8.50 12.77
CA GLU A 165 -20.25 9.49 13.78
C GLU A 165 -19.00 10.09 14.44
N ASP A 166 -19.10 11.34 14.87
CA ASP A 166 -18.04 12.07 15.58
C ASP A 166 -16.72 12.25 14.80
N LYS A 167 -16.69 11.94 13.50
CA LYS A 167 -15.56 12.23 12.63
C LYS A 167 -15.79 13.51 11.84
N GLN A 168 -14.90 14.50 12.00
CA GLN A 168 -15.06 15.85 11.42
C GLN A 168 -15.13 15.83 9.88
N PHE A 169 -14.34 14.98 9.24
CA PHE A 169 -14.28 14.82 7.79
C PHE A 169 -14.45 13.35 7.44
N THR A 170 -15.40 13.06 6.56
CA THR A 170 -15.62 11.75 5.97
C THR A 170 -15.66 11.88 4.46
N PHE A 171 -15.00 10.99 3.75
CA PHE A 171 -14.90 11.03 2.30
C PHE A 171 -15.50 9.77 1.69
N ARG A 172 -16.11 9.92 0.52
CA ARG A 172 -16.65 8.82 -0.28
C ARG A 172 -16.76 9.23 -1.74
N ALA A 173 -16.51 8.32 -2.65
CA ALA A 173 -16.77 8.51 -4.07
C ALA A 173 -17.65 7.38 -4.64
N ASP A 174 -18.46 7.71 -5.65
CA ASP A 174 -19.19 6.70 -6.44
C ASP A 174 -18.15 5.79 -7.14
N PRO A 175 -18.31 4.45 -7.09
CA PRO A 175 -17.40 3.49 -7.73
C PRO A 175 -17.09 3.78 -9.20
N LYS A 176 -18.01 4.40 -9.96
CA LYS A 176 -17.75 4.80 -11.35
C LYS A 176 -16.52 5.69 -11.54
N TYR A 177 -16.13 6.43 -10.49
CA TYR A 177 -14.97 7.33 -10.54
C TYR A 177 -13.63 6.62 -10.38
N VAL A 178 -13.60 5.29 -10.20
CA VAL A 178 -12.37 4.49 -10.35
C VAL A 178 -11.75 4.68 -11.73
N LYS A 179 -12.56 5.10 -12.71
CA LYS A 179 -12.09 5.49 -14.03
C LYS A 179 -11.04 6.61 -14.00
N ILE A 180 -11.08 7.50 -13.01
CA ILE A 180 -10.05 8.54 -12.83
C ILE A 180 -8.70 7.88 -12.54
N PHE A 181 -8.65 6.86 -11.69
CA PHE A 181 -7.41 6.13 -11.41
C PHE A 181 -6.86 5.43 -12.65
N GLN A 182 -7.73 4.82 -13.45
CA GLN A 182 -7.33 4.23 -14.74
C GLN A 182 -6.81 5.29 -15.72
N ASP A 183 -7.45 6.45 -15.79
CA ASP A 183 -7.03 7.56 -16.66
C ASP A 183 -5.70 8.19 -16.19
N LEU A 184 -5.38 8.14 -14.90
CA LEU A 184 -4.09 8.54 -14.34
C LEU A 184 -2.99 7.50 -14.60
N GLY A 185 -3.33 6.26 -14.94
CA GLY A 185 -2.37 5.16 -15.10
C GLY A 185 -1.99 4.48 -13.79
N ALA A 186 -2.92 4.43 -12.82
CA ALA A 186 -2.67 3.79 -11.52
C ALA A 186 -2.41 2.29 -11.65
N ASP A 187 -1.28 1.81 -11.13
CA ASP A 187 -0.95 0.39 -11.05
C ASP A 187 -1.25 -0.19 -9.67
N ILE A 188 -0.87 0.55 -8.63
CA ILE A 188 -1.00 0.12 -7.24
C ILE A 188 -1.52 1.29 -6.40
N VAL A 189 -2.50 1.01 -5.53
CA VAL A 189 -2.94 1.97 -4.52
C VAL A 189 -2.84 1.37 -3.12
N THR A 190 -2.41 2.17 -2.14
CA THR A 190 -2.60 1.77 -0.75
C THR A 190 -3.97 2.23 -0.28
N VAL A 191 -4.66 1.32 0.41
CA VAL A 191 -5.95 1.61 1.07
C VAL A 191 -5.79 1.61 2.60
N ALA A 192 -4.56 1.66 3.10
CA ALA A 192 -4.25 1.69 4.52
C ALA A 192 -4.14 3.14 5.02
N ASN A 193 -5.25 3.76 5.41
CA ASN A 193 -5.29 5.13 5.91
C ASN A 193 -6.46 5.36 6.88
N ASN A 194 -6.58 6.58 7.40
CA ASN A 194 -7.60 6.96 8.36
C ASN A 194 -8.96 7.31 7.73
N HIS A 195 -9.12 7.19 6.41
CA HIS A 195 -10.38 7.43 5.70
C HIS A 195 -10.97 6.16 5.05
N SER A 196 -10.27 5.04 5.08
CA SER A 196 -10.64 3.81 4.39
C SER A 196 -12.03 3.25 4.77
N LEU A 197 -12.43 3.39 6.04
CA LEU A 197 -13.71 2.90 6.54
C LEU A 197 -14.65 4.05 6.99
N ASP A 198 -14.55 5.22 6.42
CA ASP A 198 -15.39 6.38 6.74
C ASP A 198 -16.89 6.10 6.66
N PHE A 199 -17.29 5.17 5.81
CA PHE A 199 -18.68 4.74 5.62
C PHE A 199 -18.88 3.27 6.03
N GLY A 200 -18.02 2.77 6.90
CA GLY A 200 -18.10 1.44 7.46
C GLY A 200 -17.49 0.34 6.58
N ARG A 201 -17.50 -0.86 7.11
CA ARG A 201 -16.80 -2.01 6.53
C ARG A 201 -17.37 -2.46 5.17
N ASN A 202 -18.69 -2.36 4.98
CA ASN A 202 -19.29 -2.71 3.70
C ASN A 202 -18.84 -1.76 2.60
N ALA A 203 -18.72 -0.47 2.88
CA ALA A 203 -18.17 0.51 1.93
C ALA A 203 -16.69 0.23 1.64
N PHE A 204 -15.92 -0.19 2.63
CA PHE A 204 -14.55 -0.64 2.41
C PHE A 204 -14.48 -1.88 1.52
N CYS A 205 -15.34 -2.88 1.72
CA CYS A 205 -15.41 -4.05 0.84
C CYS A 205 -15.80 -3.67 -0.60
N ASP A 206 -16.69 -2.69 -0.78
CA ASP A 206 -17.02 -2.15 -2.12
C ASP A 206 -15.79 -1.53 -2.77
N THR A 207 -14.95 -0.81 -2.00
CA THR A 207 -13.67 -0.26 -2.46
C THR A 207 -12.75 -1.36 -2.97
N LEU A 208 -12.53 -2.42 -2.16
CA LEU A 208 -11.69 -3.55 -2.56
C LEU A 208 -12.19 -4.16 -3.87
N ALA A 209 -13.50 -4.44 -3.97
CA ALA A 209 -14.10 -4.99 -5.17
C ALA A 209 -14.01 -4.05 -6.38
N THR A 210 -14.15 -2.75 -6.18
CA THR A 210 -14.05 -1.73 -7.24
C THR A 210 -12.66 -1.67 -7.83
N LEU A 211 -11.63 -1.66 -6.99
CA LEU A 211 -10.22 -1.68 -7.41
C LEU A 211 -9.87 -2.98 -8.13
N ASP A 212 -10.28 -4.13 -7.56
CA ASP A 212 -10.06 -5.46 -8.17
C ASP A 212 -10.69 -5.55 -9.56
N GLN A 213 -11.94 -5.07 -9.73
CA GLN A 213 -12.64 -5.03 -11.02
C GLN A 213 -12.01 -4.06 -12.03
N ALA A 214 -11.42 -2.97 -11.55
CA ALA A 214 -10.71 -2.00 -12.38
C ALA A 214 -9.31 -2.49 -12.81
N GLY A 215 -8.82 -3.62 -12.26
CA GLY A 215 -7.48 -4.14 -12.51
C GLY A 215 -6.39 -3.38 -11.77
N ILE A 216 -6.74 -2.58 -10.74
CA ILE A 216 -5.80 -1.80 -9.93
C ILE A 216 -5.43 -2.63 -8.70
N THR A 217 -4.14 -2.87 -8.51
CA THR A 217 -3.66 -3.63 -7.37
C THR A 217 -3.78 -2.80 -6.09
N ARG A 218 -4.32 -3.38 -5.04
CA ARG A 218 -4.43 -2.74 -3.72
C ARG A 218 -3.46 -3.35 -2.72
N ILE A 219 -2.92 -2.53 -1.82
CA ILE A 219 -2.05 -2.94 -0.72
C ILE A 219 -2.51 -2.31 0.59
N GLY A 220 -2.16 -2.93 1.71
CA GLY A 220 -2.45 -2.40 3.04
C GLY A 220 -3.90 -2.57 3.49
N GLY A 221 -4.72 -3.28 2.72
CA GLY A 221 -6.08 -3.62 3.08
C GLY A 221 -6.58 -4.85 2.37
N GLY A 222 -7.52 -5.58 3.00
CA GLY A 222 -7.99 -6.85 2.47
C GLY A 222 -9.27 -7.32 3.12
N TYR A 223 -9.81 -8.43 2.60
CA TYR A 223 -10.99 -9.09 3.18
C TYR A 223 -10.67 -9.84 4.47
N ASN A 224 -9.39 -10.02 4.77
CA ASN A 224 -8.85 -10.59 5.99
C ASN A 224 -7.43 -10.07 6.24
N ASP A 225 -6.86 -10.43 7.38
CA ASP A 225 -5.53 -9.99 7.79
C ASP A 225 -4.40 -10.49 6.87
N ALA A 226 -4.52 -11.70 6.33
CA ALA A 226 -3.53 -12.25 5.41
C ALA A 226 -3.45 -11.42 4.10
N GLU A 227 -4.60 -11.03 3.54
CA GLU A 227 -4.64 -10.15 2.37
C GLU A 227 -4.17 -8.73 2.70
N ALA A 228 -4.61 -8.16 3.83
CA ALA A 228 -4.27 -6.79 4.21
C ALA A 228 -2.76 -6.60 4.42
N SER A 229 -2.06 -7.63 4.91
CA SER A 229 -0.61 -7.60 5.20
C SER A 229 0.27 -8.08 4.05
N ALA A 230 -0.31 -8.67 2.99
CA ALA A 230 0.43 -9.17 1.85
C ALA A 230 1.04 -8.04 1.00
N PRO A 231 2.24 -8.21 0.46
CA PRO A 231 2.79 -7.28 -0.53
C PRO A 231 2.16 -7.49 -1.90
N ALA A 232 2.07 -6.42 -2.69
CA ALA A 232 2.00 -6.56 -4.13
C ALA A 232 3.39 -6.92 -4.66
N THR A 233 3.47 -7.86 -5.62
CA THR A 233 4.73 -8.26 -6.24
C THR A 233 4.75 -7.94 -7.72
N ARG A 234 5.91 -7.53 -8.25
CA ARG A 234 6.10 -7.24 -9.68
C ARG A 234 7.48 -7.73 -10.13
N THR A 235 7.55 -8.10 -11.39
CA THR A 235 8.83 -8.30 -12.10
C THR A 235 8.86 -7.35 -13.28
N ILE A 236 9.83 -6.44 -13.30
CA ILE A 236 9.96 -5.39 -14.31
C ILE A 236 11.42 -5.36 -14.75
N ASN A 237 11.67 -5.47 -16.04
CA ASN A 237 13.02 -5.44 -16.61
C ASN A 237 14.00 -6.39 -15.91
N GLY A 238 13.53 -7.60 -15.54
CA GLY A 238 14.33 -8.61 -14.85
C GLY A 238 14.57 -8.35 -13.37
N GLN A 239 14.02 -7.28 -12.78
CA GLN A 239 14.10 -6.95 -11.37
C GLN A 239 12.78 -7.27 -10.66
N THR A 240 12.85 -7.79 -9.44
CA THR A 240 11.69 -8.20 -8.64
C THR A 240 11.42 -7.23 -7.50
N PHE A 241 10.14 -6.91 -7.30
CA PHE A 241 9.66 -5.93 -6.32
C PHE A 241 8.63 -6.54 -5.39
N ALA A 242 8.73 -6.23 -4.09
CA ALA A 242 7.67 -6.42 -3.09
C ALA A 242 7.26 -5.07 -2.53
N ILE A 243 5.97 -4.72 -2.62
CA ILE A 243 5.44 -3.41 -2.23
C ILE A 243 4.39 -3.60 -1.14
N PHE A 244 4.64 -3.07 0.05
CA PHE A 244 3.75 -3.14 1.20
C PHE A 244 3.03 -1.82 1.43
N GLY A 245 1.76 -1.88 1.87
CA GLY A 245 1.01 -0.75 2.40
C GLY A 245 0.73 -0.95 3.88
N ALA A 246 0.81 0.11 4.69
CA ALA A 246 0.45 0.08 6.10
C ALA A 246 0.04 1.46 6.61
N THR A 247 -0.70 1.52 7.71
CA THR A 247 -1.04 2.77 8.38
C THR A 247 -0.65 2.78 9.85
N ARG A 248 -0.29 3.95 10.35
CA ARG A 248 -0.17 4.23 11.78
C ARG A 248 -1.20 5.30 12.23
N VAL A 249 -2.18 5.57 11.38
CA VAL A 249 -3.27 6.51 11.70
C VAL A 249 -4.59 5.80 11.43
N SER A 250 -5.40 5.59 12.48
CA SER A 250 -6.73 5.01 12.38
C SER A 250 -7.62 5.56 13.50
N PRO A 251 -8.89 5.93 13.22
CA PRO A 251 -9.81 6.40 14.24
C PRO A 251 -10.24 5.30 15.23
N SER A 252 -10.17 4.03 14.84
CA SER A 252 -10.65 2.91 15.64
C SER A 252 -9.83 1.64 15.41
N TRP A 253 -9.59 0.88 16.49
CA TRP A 253 -8.98 -0.44 16.42
C TRP A 253 -9.85 -1.45 15.63
N ASP A 254 -11.15 -1.24 15.57
CA ASP A 254 -12.06 -2.08 14.79
C ASP A 254 -11.81 -2.00 13.26
N TRP A 255 -11.08 -0.99 12.79
CA TRP A 255 -10.75 -0.84 11.37
C TRP A 255 -9.69 -1.83 10.88
N TYR A 256 -8.93 -2.43 11.80
CA TYR A 256 -7.87 -3.36 11.40
C TYR A 256 -8.43 -4.70 10.95
N ALA A 257 -7.79 -5.26 9.95
CA ALA A 257 -8.10 -6.59 9.47
C ALA A 257 -7.83 -7.64 10.56
N THR A 258 -8.65 -8.68 10.57
CA THR A 258 -8.44 -9.90 11.35
C THR A 258 -8.59 -11.11 10.43
N ASP A 259 -8.36 -12.31 10.93
CA ASP A 259 -8.51 -13.55 10.14
C ASP A 259 -9.87 -13.66 9.45
N ASN A 260 -10.93 -13.12 10.07
CA ASN A 260 -12.32 -13.23 9.60
C ASN A 260 -13.01 -11.88 9.35
N GLN A 261 -12.24 -10.80 9.28
CA GLN A 261 -12.80 -9.46 9.13
C GLN A 261 -11.96 -8.64 8.17
N ALA A 262 -12.62 -8.06 7.16
CA ALA A 262 -12.01 -7.11 6.25
C ALA A 262 -11.52 -5.85 6.99
N GLY A 263 -10.42 -5.28 6.56
CA GLY A 263 -9.87 -4.09 7.19
C GLY A 263 -8.51 -3.71 6.64
N ILE A 264 -7.86 -2.77 7.32
CA ILE A 264 -6.57 -2.20 6.95
C ILE A 264 -5.43 -2.82 7.78
N PHE A 265 -4.21 -2.78 7.23
CA PHE A 265 -3.01 -3.25 7.90
C PHE A 265 -2.36 -2.12 8.69
N GLN A 266 -2.14 -2.36 9.99
CA GLN A 266 -1.57 -1.36 10.90
C GLN A 266 -0.09 -1.62 11.21
N THR A 267 0.62 -0.55 11.58
CA THR A 267 2.02 -0.58 12.02
C THR A 267 2.23 0.20 13.34
N TYR A 268 1.24 0.21 14.24
CA TYR A 268 1.44 0.68 15.62
C TYR A 268 2.42 -0.24 16.36
N ASP A 269 2.25 -1.56 16.20
CA ASP A 269 3.29 -2.53 16.46
C ASP A 269 4.02 -2.83 15.14
N PRO A 270 5.28 -2.41 14.98
CA PRO A 270 6.02 -2.61 13.75
C PRO A 270 6.55 -4.04 13.56
N ALA A 271 6.41 -4.91 14.56
CA ALA A 271 7.04 -6.24 14.54
C ALA A 271 6.62 -7.08 13.34
N ARG A 272 5.33 -7.04 12.97
CA ARG A 272 4.81 -7.79 11.83
C ARG A 272 5.32 -7.27 10.51
N LEU A 273 5.27 -5.95 10.31
CA LEU A 273 5.78 -5.32 9.08
C LEU A 273 7.29 -5.54 8.95
N ASN A 274 8.05 -5.39 10.04
CA ASN A 274 9.49 -5.69 10.04
C ASN A 274 9.80 -7.14 9.68
N ALA A 275 9.00 -8.10 10.17
CA ALA A 275 9.17 -9.51 9.82
C ALA A 275 8.89 -9.75 8.33
N ALA A 276 7.82 -9.18 7.79
CA ALA A 276 7.46 -9.28 6.38
C ALA A 276 8.51 -8.64 5.45
N ILE A 277 9.03 -7.46 5.80
CA ILE A 277 10.12 -6.80 5.08
C ILE A 277 11.36 -7.69 5.06
N LYS A 278 11.75 -8.23 6.22
CA LYS A 278 12.92 -9.10 6.33
C LYS A 278 12.79 -10.38 5.51
N GLU A 279 11.61 -10.97 5.43
CA GLU A 279 11.32 -12.13 4.60
C GLU A 279 11.37 -11.75 3.11
N ALA A 280 10.74 -10.64 2.73
CA ALA A 280 10.74 -10.15 1.36
C ALA A 280 12.16 -9.86 0.84
N HIS A 281 13.04 -9.33 1.67
CA HIS A 281 14.45 -9.09 1.30
C HIS A 281 15.25 -10.37 0.96
N GLN A 282 14.75 -11.54 1.32
CA GLN A 282 15.39 -12.81 0.95
C GLN A 282 14.99 -13.27 -0.45
N THR A 283 13.92 -12.74 -0.99
CA THR A 283 13.27 -13.24 -2.22
C THR A 283 13.25 -12.20 -3.34
N TYR A 284 13.11 -10.92 -2.99
CA TYR A 284 12.94 -9.82 -3.94
C TYR A 284 14.17 -8.91 -3.97
N ASP A 285 14.47 -8.35 -5.15
CA ASP A 285 15.59 -7.42 -5.32
C ASP A 285 15.31 -6.08 -4.65
N HIS A 286 14.03 -5.67 -4.62
CA HIS A 286 13.57 -4.40 -4.07
C HIS A 286 12.35 -4.59 -3.15
N VAL A 287 12.41 -3.96 -1.98
CA VAL A 287 11.28 -3.89 -1.05
C VAL A 287 10.90 -2.43 -0.84
N ILE A 288 9.63 -2.12 -1.11
CA ILE A 288 9.05 -0.78 -0.98
C ILE A 288 7.98 -0.84 0.10
N VAL A 289 7.97 0.16 0.99
CA VAL A 289 6.97 0.28 2.04
C VAL A 289 6.29 1.64 1.93
N PHE A 290 4.98 1.63 1.70
CA PHE A 290 4.14 2.82 1.67
C PHE A 290 3.40 2.92 3.01
N VAL A 291 3.70 3.96 3.82
CA VAL A 291 3.14 4.11 5.16
C VAL A 291 2.36 5.41 5.27
N HIS A 292 1.07 5.30 5.63
CA HIS A 292 0.24 6.45 6.00
C HIS A 292 0.41 6.74 7.50
N TRP A 293 1.08 7.86 7.83
CA TRP A 293 1.46 8.21 9.19
C TRP A 293 1.73 9.72 9.37
N GLY A 294 1.92 10.14 10.60
CA GLY A 294 2.28 11.50 10.95
C GLY A 294 1.10 12.29 11.49
N ILE A 295 1.32 13.59 11.65
CA ILE A 295 0.32 14.55 12.09
C ILE A 295 -0.03 15.45 10.91
N GLU A 296 -1.31 15.58 10.62
CA GLU A 296 -1.82 16.44 9.55
C GLU A 296 -1.26 17.87 9.69
N ARG A 297 -0.81 18.44 8.57
CA ARG A 297 -0.20 19.79 8.48
C ARG A 297 1.10 19.98 9.27
N ASN A 298 1.70 18.94 9.81
CA ASN A 298 3.02 19.04 10.43
C ASN A 298 4.10 18.80 9.38
N GLU A 299 4.91 19.84 9.10
CA GLU A 299 6.01 19.75 8.12
C GLU A 299 7.24 19.00 8.67
N THR A 300 7.27 18.77 9.99
CA THR A 300 8.38 18.06 10.64
C THR A 300 7.96 16.65 11.00
N PRO A 301 8.65 15.62 10.49
CA PRO A 301 8.35 14.24 10.87
C PRO A 301 8.56 14.01 12.37
N GLU A 302 7.64 13.27 12.96
CA GLU A 302 7.71 12.85 14.36
C GLU A 302 8.91 11.90 14.60
N ASP A 303 9.38 11.82 15.82
CA ASP A 303 10.52 10.95 16.17
C ASP A 303 10.24 9.47 15.88
N TYR A 304 9.00 9.02 16.08
CA TYR A 304 8.61 7.65 15.75
C TYR A 304 8.69 7.37 14.25
N GLN A 305 8.34 8.33 13.39
CA GLN A 305 8.45 8.18 11.92
C GLN A 305 9.92 7.96 11.52
N ARG A 306 10.83 8.77 12.07
CA ARG A 306 12.28 8.64 11.84
C ARG A 306 12.84 7.31 12.37
N SER A 307 12.35 6.86 13.54
CA SER A 307 12.78 5.61 14.16
C SER A 307 12.31 4.40 13.38
N LEU A 308 11.01 4.37 13.00
CA LEU A 308 10.43 3.26 12.24
C LEU A 308 11.00 3.18 10.83
N ALA A 309 11.17 4.33 10.13
CA ALA A 309 11.79 4.35 8.81
C ALA A 309 13.19 3.72 8.81
N LYS A 310 13.99 3.97 9.85
CA LYS A 310 15.31 3.32 10.00
C LYS A 310 15.22 1.82 10.27
N GLY A 311 14.11 1.37 10.87
CA GLY A 311 13.86 -0.04 11.14
C GLY A 311 13.35 -0.80 9.92
N TYR A 312 12.77 -0.11 8.94
CA TYR A 312 12.27 -0.69 7.70
C TYR A 312 13.35 -0.80 6.60
N ILE A 313 14.46 -0.06 6.73
CA ILE A 313 15.63 -0.08 5.84
C ILE A 313 16.68 -1.07 6.35
#